data_76edccaeafd5f96845ac3dbb9dd4bfe9
#
_entry.id   76edccaeafd5f96845ac3dbb9dd4bfe9
#
_cell.length_a   1.000
_cell.length_b   1.000
_cell.length_c   1.000
_cell.angle_alpha   90.00
_cell.angle_beta   90.00
_cell.angle_gamma   90.00
#
_symmetry.space_group_name_H-M   'P 1'
#
loop_
_entity.id
_entity.type
_entity.pdbx_description
1 polymer ?
#
loop_
_entity_poly.entity_id
_entity_poly.type
_entity_poly.pdbx_seq_one_letter_code
_entity_poly.pdbx_strand_id
1 'polypeptide(L)'
;MASSTTTTAHLGTTEKVSILRVITYAGAIIAFLIGSGFATGQEILQYYASYGFWGIFGTGSIVLVLISYVSVEFFLTGRREQFEKPSGVFYYYCGKYLGVFFDYFSILFVFLSFTVMIAGAGAVFQEYYGLSKFVGGTLLAVAVAATVWFGLTSLVDVIGKIGPVIVVVAIALGIYGIVRNPDGIAAGNALLEQVDVMQASSNWFFSGLSYVGFCMLWLAAFLAALGKTVKNRREATAGGLVGGIAFSLACAIVGLGLLANMGDVFDAEIPMLVLASNLGPWVGALISVMILTGIFTTAIPLLWTVTARFFDEKTKQSKYLTIALAALGTVIGLVLPFSQMVNTVYVINGYVGIVLLVLMIVRTVRHLATRSRRAVPEA
;
A
#
# COMPACT_ATOMS: atom_id res chain seq x y z
N MET A 1 13.52 -12.38 65.66
CA MET A 1 12.40 -12.88 64.85
C MET A 1 12.35 -12.06 63.55
N ALA A 2 12.99 -12.57 62.51
CA ALA A 2 13.04 -11.92 61.20
C ALA A 2 12.01 -12.63 60.29
N SER A 3 11.00 -11.90 59.88
CA SER A 3 9.96 -12.36 58.96
C SER A 3 10.50 -12.26 57.51
N SER A 4 10.73 -13.41 56.92
CA SER A 4 11.08 -13.54 55.51
C SER A 4 9.81 -13.37 54.64
N THR A 5 9.66 -12.22 54.00
CA THR A 5 8.63 -12.00 52.99
C THR A 5 9.05 -12.62 51.67
N THR A 6 8.49 -13.76 51.36
CA THR A 6 8.67 -14.47 50.08
C THR A 6 7.92 -13.71 48.99
N THR A 7 8.67 -13.03 48.15
CA THR A 7 8.12 -12.39 46.95
C THR A 7 7.79 -13.50 45.95
N THR A 8 6.54 -13.88 45.85
CA THR A 8 6.04 -14.76 44.80
C THR A 8 6.14 -14.02 43.46
N ALA A 9 7.05 -14.50 42.61
CA ALA A 9 7.15 -14.07 41.22
C ALA A 9 5.83 -14.36 40.53
N HIS A 10 5.15 -13.31 40.07
CA HIS A 10 3.99 -13.39 39.16
C HIS A 10 4.44 -14.11 37.89
N LEU A 11 4.15 -15.39 37.81
CA LEU A 11 4.13 -16.15 36.55
C LEU A 11 3.16 -15.47 35.61
N GLY A 12 3.70 -14.99 34.49
CA GLY A 12 2.98 -14.18 33.50
C GLY A 12 1.69 -14.86 33.05
N THR A 13 0.59 -14.21 33.32
CA THR A 13 -0.70 -14.51 32.70
C THR A 13 -0.50 -14.45 31.19
N THR A 14 -0.66 -15.57 30.50
CA THR A 14 -0.75 -15.62 29.04
C THR A 14 -2.00 -14.83 28.64
N GLU A 15 -1.85 -13.53 28.36
CA GLU A 15 -2.95 -12.72 27.84
C GLU A 15 -3.53 -13.44 26.62
N LYS A 16 -4.83 -13.75 26.68
CA LYS A 16 -5.54 -14.38 25.56
C LYS A 16 -5.46 -13.47 24.33
N VAL A 17 -5.14 -14.05 23.18
CA VAL A 17 -5.12 -13.35 21.89
C VAL A 17 -6.55 -12.89 21.58
N SER A 18 -6.72 -11.59 21.38
CA SER A 18 -8.00 -11.03 20.98
C SER A 18 -8.14 -11.10 19.45
N ILE A 19 -9.10 -11.88 18.98
CA ILE A 19 -9.41 -12.01 17.54
C ILE A 19 -9.77 -10.63 16.94
N LEU A 20 -10.51 -9.81 17.68
CA LEU A 20 -10.87 -8.47 17.23
C LEU A 20 -9.64 -7.59 16.97
N ARG A 21 -8.63 -7.64 17.82
CA ARG A 21 -7.36 -6.91 17.60
C ARG A 21 -6.59 -7.44 16.41
N VAL A 22 -6.55 -8.75 16.22
CA VAL A 22 -5.93 -9.37 15.04
C VAL A 22 -6.59 -8.86 13.76
N ILE A 23 -7.94 -8.85 13.70
CA ILE A 23 -8.71 -8.31 12.57
C ILE A 23 -8.42 -6.81 12.39
N THR A 24 -8.34 -6.04 13.48
CA THR A 24 -8.04 -4.60 13.43
C THR A 24 -6.65 -4.35 12.82
N TYR A 25 -5.63 -5.10 13.24
CA TYR A 25 -4.28 -4.95 12.70
C TYR A 25 -4.19 -5.42 11.24
N ALA A 26 -4.83 -6.53 10.90
CA ALA A 26 -4.90 -7.01 9.53
C ALA A 26 -5.63 -6.00 8.62
N GLY A 27 -6.77 -5.48 9.07
CA GLY A 27 -7.52 -4.45 8.37
C GLY A 27 -6.73 -3.15 8.18
N ALA A 28 -5.93 -2.75 9.16
CA ALA A 28 -5.07 -1.57 9.05
C ALA A 28 -3.99 -1.75 7.96
N ILE A 29 -3.37 -2.93 7.86
CA ILE A 29 -2.40 -3.24 6.79
C ILE A 29 -3.08 -3.13 5.42
N ILE A 30 -4.22 -3.82 5.26
CA ILE A 30 -4.95 -3.86 4.00
C ILE A 30 -5.40 -2.46 3.59
N ALA A 31 -6.04 -1.72 4.50
CA ALA A 31 -6.51 -0.37 4.22
C ALA A 31 -5.39 0.60 3.85
N PHE A 32 -4.20 0.41 4.44
CA PHE A 32 -3.06 1.27 4.17
C PHE A 32 -2.38 0.97 2.82
N LEU A 33 -2.36 -0.31 2.41
CA LEU A 33 -1.80 -0.73 1.11
C LEU A 33 -2.72 -0.44 -0.07
N ILE A 34 -4.02 -0.21 0.18
CA ILE A 34 -4.97 0.06 -0.89
C ILE A 34 -4.99 1.55 -1.21
N GLY A 35 -4.25 1.91 -2.24
CA GLY A 35 -4.25 3.23 -2.85
C GLY A 35 -5.06 3.28 -4.15
N SER A 36 -4.86 4.37 -4.93
CA SER A 36 -5.49 4.53 -6.24
C SER A 36 -5.10 3.42 -7.22
N GLY A 37 -3.85 2.99 -7.20
CA GLY A 37 -3.34 1.97 -8.12
C GLY A 37 -4.09 0.64 -7.98
N PHE A 38 -4.35 0.20 -6.74
CA PHE A 38 -5.16 -0.99 -6.48
C PHE A 38 -6.64 -0.76 -6.82
N ALA A 39 -7.21 0.37 -6.37
CA ALA A 39 -8.63 0.67 -6.58
C ALA A 39 -9.00 0.81 -8.06
N THR A 40 -8.09 1.32 -8.88
CA THR A 40 -8.25 1.43 -10.33
C THR A 40 -7.94 0.13 -11.08
N GLY A 41 -7.20 -0.79 -10.45
CA GLY A 41 -6.69 -2.01 -11.06
C GLY A 41 -5.39 -1.85 -11.83
N GLN A 42 -4.92 -0.62 -12.05
CA GLN A 42 -3.74 -0.35 -12.89
C GLN A 42 -2.46 -0.96 -12.31
N GLU A 43 -2.30 -0.88 -11.00
CA GLU A 43 -1.21 -1.51 -10.26
C GLU A 43 -1.21 -3.03 -10.43
N ILE A 44 -2.40 -3.65 -10.31
CA ILE A 44 -2.54 -5.10 -10.44
C ILE A 44 -2.38 -5.55 -11.89
N LEU A 45 -2.80 -4.74 -12.85
CA LEU A 45 -2.54 -5.01 -14.26
C LEU A 45 -1.03 -5.08 -14.53
N GLN A 46 -0.27 -4.06 -14.09
CA GLN A 46 1.17 -3.95 -14.39
C GLN A 46 2.06 -4.92 -13.62
N TYR A 47 1.71 -5.22 -12.36
CA TYR A 47 2.54 -6.06 -11.49
C TYR A 47 2.18 -7.54 -11.51
N TYR A 48 0.95 -7.89 -11.91
CA TYR A 48 0.45 -9.27 -11.85
C TYR A 48 -0.08 -9.75 -13.21
N ALA A 49 -1.17 -9.15 -13.71
CA ALA A 49 -1.91 -9.69 -14.85
C ALA A 49 -1.10 -9.66 -16.16
N SER A 50 -0.24 -8.66 -16.36
CA SER A 50 0.65 -8.53 -17.53
C SER A 50 1.69 -9.65 -17.67
N TYR A 51 1.87 -10.48 -16.64
CA TYR A 51 2.75 -11.67 -16.68
C TYR A 51 1.99 -12.98 -16.87
N GLY A 52 0.68 -12.90 -17.15
CA GLY A 52 -0.17 -14.07 -17.37
C GLY A 52 -0.44 -14.89 -16.10
N PHE A 53 -1.08 -16.03 -16.29
CA PHE A 53 -1.54 -16.90 -15.20
C PHE A 53 -0.41 -17.29 -14.24
N TRP A 54 0.67 -17.86 -14.77
CA TRP A 54 1.80 -18.28 -13.92
C TRP A 54 2.55 -17.10 -13.30
N GLY A 55 2.56 -15.94 -13.97
CA GLY A 55 3.12 -14.72 -13.44
C GLY A 55 2.33 -14.21 -12.22
N ILE A 56 1.00 -14.26 -12.27
CA ILE A 56 0.12 -13.89 -11.13
C ILE A 56 0.45 -14.75 -9.90
N PHE A 57 0.58 -16.07 -10.06
CA PHE A 57 0.92 -16.95 -8.93
C PHE A 57 2.38 -16.77 -8.47
N GLY A 58 3.30 -16.56 -9.40
CA GLY A 58 4.71 -16.28 -9.08
C GLY A 58 4.87 -14.99 -8.28
N THR A 59 4.39 -13.88 -8.81
CA THR A 59 4.36 -12.58 -8.13
C THR A 59 3.60 -12.67 -6.80
N GLY A 60 2.40 -13.27 -6.82
CA GLY A 60 1.56 -13.45 -5.64
C GLY A 60 2.23 -14.23 -4.52
N SER A 61 2.98 -15.28 -4.85
CA SER A 61 3.73 -16.08 -3.86
C SER A 61 4.85 -15.26 -3.20
N ILE A 62 5.60 -14.47 -3.98
CA ILE A 62 6.63 -13.57 -3.46
C ILE A 62 6.00 -12.54 -2.53
N VAL A 63 4.92 -11.89 -2.97
CA VAL A 63 4.22 -10.87 -2.20
C VAL A 63 3.63 -11.47 -0.92
N LEU A 64 3.00 -12.65 -0.99
CA LEU A 64 2.43 -13.34 0.18
C LEU A 64 3.49 -13.60 1.26
N VAL A 65 4.65 -14.12 0.87
CA VAL A 65 5.71 -14.44 1.83
C VAL A 65 6.36 -13.17 2.38
N LEU A 66 6.73 -12.26 1.50
CA LEU A 66 7.52 -11.09 1.89
C LEU A 66 6.68 -9.99 2.55
N ILE A 67 5.45 -9.72 2.10
CA ILE A 67 4.58 -8.74 2.79
C ILE A 67 4.16 -9.24 4.16
N SER A 68 3.89 -10.56 4.31
CA SER A 68 3.63 -11.14 5.62
C SER A 68 4.83 -11.00 6.56
N TYR A 69 6.04 -11.29 6.07
CA TYR A 69 7.28 -11.12 6.83
C TYR A 69 7.51 -9.65 7.22
N VAL A 70 7.45 -8.74 6.25
CA VAL A 70 7.64 -7.29 6.44
C VAL A 70 6.65 -6.72 7.46
N SER A 71 5.37 -7.10 7.33
CA SER A 71 4.31 -6.63 8.24
C SER A 71 4.57 -7.07 9.68
N VAL A 72 4.89 -8.36 9.88
CA VAL A 72 5.20 -8.90 11.22
C VAL A 72 6.43 -8.22 11.80
N GLU A 73 7.50 -8.09 11.01
CA GLU A 73 8.77 -7.55 11.49
C GLU A 73 8.67 -6.06 11.85
N PHE A 74 7.97 -5.24 11.06
CA PHE A 74 7.74 -3.83 11.41
C PHE A 74 6.87 -3.67 12.67
N PHE A 75 5.82 -4.47 12.83
CA PHE A 75 5.03 -4.48 14.05
C PHE A 75 5.88 -4.83 15.28
N LEU A 76 6.64 -5.92 15.19
CA LEU A 76 7.46 -6.39 16.33
C LEU A 76 8.59 -5.42 16.65
N THR A 77 9.20 -4.82 15.63
CA THR A 77 10.26 -3.83 15.82
C THR A 77 9.70 -2.54 16.42
N GLY A 78 8.57 -2.04 15.92
CA GLY A 78 7.90 -0.87 16.49
C GLY A 78 7.53 -1.08 17.97
N ARG A 79 7.04 -2.29 18.31
CA ARG A 79 6.73 -2.68 19.70
C ARG A 79 7.98 -2.75 20.57
N ARG A 80 9.09 -3.26 20.05
CA ARG A 80 10.33 -3.47 20.81
C ARG A 80 11.10 -2.17 21.01
N GLU A 81 11.29 -1.41 19.94
CA GLU A 81 12.16 -0.23 19.92
C GLU A 81 11.45 1.05 20.36
N GLN A 82 10.11 1.09 20.37
CA GLN A 82 9.30 2.22 20.83
C GLN A 82 9.77 3.57 20.23
N PHE A 83 10.07 3.59 18.94
CA PHE A 83 10.66 4.75 18.25
C PHE A 83 9.99 6.08 18.64
N GLU A 84 10.77 7.08 18.99
CA GLU A 84 10.27 8.42 19.27
C GLU A 84 9.56 9.02 18.06
N LYS A 85 10.18 8.87 16.87
CA LYS A 85 9.60 9.22 15.57
C LYS A 85 9.40 7.95 14.74
N PRO A 86 8.28 7.80 14.01
CA PRO A 86 8.03 6.65 13.15
C PRO A 86 9.14 6.34 12.14
N SER A 87 9.78 7.39 11.60
CA SER A 87 10.92 7.26 10.68
C SER A 87 12.18 6.67 11.32
N GLY A 88 12.23 6.55 12.66
CA GLY A 88 13.30 5.84 13.37
C GLY A 88 13.51 4.40 12.89
N VAL A 89 12.49 3.79 12.30
CA VAL A 89 12.57 2.46 11.70
C VAL A 89 13.62 2.38 10.58
N PHE A 90 13.78 3.44 9.79
CA PHE A 90 14.79 3.49 8.73
C PHE A 90 16.21 3.52 9.30
N TYR A 91 16.44 4.33 10.34
CA TYR A 91 17.73 4.36 11.03
C TYR A 91 18.04 3.04 11.71
N TYR A 92 17.03 2.36 12.23
CA TYR A 92 17.18 1.06 12.84
C TYR A 92 17.71 0.02 11.84
N TYR A 93 17.11 -0.12 10.65
CA TYR A 93 17.51 -1.13 9.67
C TYR A 93 18.74 -0.72 8.85
N CYS A 94 18.87 0.56 8.51
CA CYS A 94 19.83 1.06 7.52
C CYS A 94 21.04 1.77 8.14
N GLY A 95 21.05 1.98 9.48
CA GLY A 95 22.06 2.78 10.14
C GLY A 95 21.95 4.28 9.82
N LYS A 96 22.99 5.05 10.19
CA LYS A 96 22.92 6.51 10.17
C LYS A 96 22.77 7.08 8.74
N TYR A 97 23.62 6.69 7.80
CA TYR A 97 23.68 7.31 6.47
C TYR A 97 22.52 6.92 5.56
N LEU A 98 22.29 5.62 5.39
CA LEU A 98 21.15 5.13 4.61
C LEU A 98 19.81 5.42 5.31
N GLY A 99 19.79 5.49 6.65
CA GLY A 99 18.61 5.89 7.40
C GLY A 99 18.17 7.32 7.07
N VAL A 100 19.12 8.26 6.95
CA VAL A 100 18.84 9.63 6.48
C VAL A 100 18.29 9.61 5.05
N PHE A 101 18.92 8.83 4.16
CA PHE A 101 18.43 8.71 2.79
C PHE A 101 16.97 8.23 2.75
N PHE A 102 16.64 7.14 3.43
CA PHE A 102 15.28 6.60 3.45
C PHE A 102 14.28 7.53 4.13
N ASP A 103 14.68 8.26 5.17
CA ASP A 103 13.82 9.23 5.85
C ASP A 103 13.39 10.37 4.90
N TYR A 104 14.32 10.94 4.13
CA TYR A 104 13.99 11.97 3.12
C TYR A 104 13.35 11.39 1.87
N PHE A 105 13.82 10.23 1.41
CA PHE A 105 13.26 9.56 0.24
C PHE A 105 11.79 9.17 0.46
N SER A 106 11.42 8.72 1.68
CA SER A 106 10.03 8.41 1.99
C SER A 106 9.10 9.62 1.87
N ILE A 107 9.56 10.82 2.21
CA ILE A 107 8.78 12.05 2.03
C ILE A 107 8.61 12.40 0.55
N LEU A 108 9.70 12.29 -0.23
CA LEU A 108 9.62 12.45 -1.69
C LEU A 108 8.64 11.44 -2.30
N PHE A 109 8.72 10.18 -1.89
CA PHE A 109 7.81 9.13 -2.35
C PHE A 109 6.34 9.43 -2.01
N VAL A 110 6.06 9.87 -0.79
CA VAL A 110 4.71 10.28 -0.37
C VAL A 110 4.19 11.41 -1.25
N PHE A 111 5.04 12.40 -1.59
CA PHE A 111 4.67 13.47 -2.51
C PHE A 111 4.41 12.96 -3.93
N LEU A 112 5.28 12.12 -4.46
CA LEU A 112 5.09 11.51 -5.78
C LEU A 112 3.83 10.62 -5.82
N SER A 113 3.53 9.92 -4.74
CA SER A 113 2.27 9.17 -4.60
C SER A 113 1.04 10.09 -4.66
N PHE A 114 1.12 11.29 -4.06
CA PHE A 114 0.08 12.30 -4.22
C PHE A 114 -0.10 12.72 -5.68
N THR A 115 0.97 12.86 -6.47
CA THR A 115 0.87 13.16 -7.91
C THR A 115 0.19 12.05 -8.70
N VAL A 116 0.42 10.77 -8.32
CA VAL A 116 -0.28 9.62 -8.88
C VAL A 116 -1.78 9.67 -8.57
N MET A 117 -2.19 10.13 -7.37
CA MET A 117 -3.60 10.33 -7.04
C MET A 117 -4.27 11.35 -7.97
N ILE A 118 -3.59 12.46 -8.27
CA ILE A 118 -4.08 13.49 -9.19
C ILE A 118 -4.24 12.92 -10.59
N ALA A 119 -3.24 12.18 -11.08
CA ALA A 119 -3.31 11.50 -12.38
C ALA A 119 -4.49 10.52 -12.45
N GLY A 120 -4.69 9.71 -11.38
CA GLY A 120 -5.79 8.74 -11.29
C GLY A 120 -7.17 9.40 -11.33
N ALA A 121 -7.38 10.50 -10.62
CA ALA A 121 -8.63 11.25 -10.71
C ALA A 121 -8.84 11.82 -12.12
N GLY A 122 -7.78 12.34 -12.73
CA GLY A 122 -7.82 12.80 -14.13
C GLY A 122 -8.23 11.68 -15.08
N ALA A 123 -7.66 10.49 -14.92
CA ALA A 123 -7.98 9.33 -15.76
C ALA A 123 -9.43 8.87 -15.58
N VAL A 124 -9.98 8.83 -14.36
CA VAL A 124 -11.41 8.51 -14.13
C VAL A 124 -12.31 9.51 -14.83
N PHE A 125 -12.00 10.82 -14.76
CA PHE A 125 -12.79 11.84 -15.44
C PHE A 125 -12.72 11.70 -16.96
N GLN A 126 -11.57 11.35 -17.50
CA GLN A 126 -11.37 11.18 -18.93
C GLN A 126 -12.03 9.91 -19.45
N GLU A 127 -11.79 8.77 -18.82
CA GLU A 127 -12.20 7.45 -19.31
C GLU A 127 -13.70 7.20 -19.11
N TYR A 128 -14.26 7.62 -17.99
CA TYR A 128 -15.67 7.36 -17.68
C TYR A 128 -16.61 8.51 -18.04
N TYR A 129 -16.22 9.76 -17.73
CA TYR A 129 -17.09 10.92 -17.94
C TYR A 129 -16.82 11.63 -19.28
N GLY A 130 -15.80 11.24 -20.05
CA GLY A 130 -15.41 11.89 -21.31
C GLY A 130 -14.90 13.32 -21.14
N LEU A 131 -14.55 13.72 -19.92
CA LEU A 131 -14.03 15.06 -19.60
C LEU A 131 -12.50 15.07 -19.68
N SER A 132 -11.92 16.27 -19.86
CA SER A 132 -10.45 16.39 -19.86
C SER A 132 -9.85 15.93 -18.53
N LYS A 133 -8.75 15.17 -18.58
CA LYS A 133 -7.99 14.77 -17.39
C LYS A 133 -7.57 15.95 -16.50
N PHE A 134 -7.36 17.12 -17.10
CA PHE A 134 -7.03 18.35 -16.38
C PHE A 134 -8.16 18.80 -15.45
N VAL A 135 -9.42 18.59 -15.82
CA VAL A 135 -10.59 18.93 -14.98
C VAL A 135 -10.60 18.04 -13.74
N GLY A 136 -10.53 16.72 -13.90
CA GLY A 136 -10.58 15.77 -12.79
C GLY A 136 -9.42 15.90 -11.83
N GLY A 137 -8.19 15.98 -12.36
CA GLY A 137 -6.98 16.12 -11.54
C GLY A 137 -6.92 17.45 -10.80
N THR A 138 -7.26 18.56 -11.46
CA THR A 138 -7.29 19.88 -10.79
C THR A 138 -8.39 19.96 -9.73
N LEU A 139 -9.58 19.42 -10.00
CA LEU A 139 -10.67 19.36 -9.03
C LEU A 139 -10.25 18.58 -7.77
N LEU A 140 -9.62 17.42 -7.96
CA LEU A 140 -9.07 16.65 -6.83
C LEU A 140 -8.04 17.45 -6.06
N ALA A 141 -7.06 18.05 -6.73
CA ALA A 141 -5.99 18.81 -6.08
C ALA A 141 -6.53 19.97 -5.25
N VAL A 142 -7.50 20.70 -5.78
CA VAL A 142 -8.17 21.82 -5.06
C VAL A 142 -8.95 21.30 -3.86
N ALA A 143 -9.72 20.21 -4.02
CA ALA A 143 -10.49 19.61 -2.93
C ALA A 143 -9.59 19.10 -1.81
N VAL A 144 -8.48 18.43 -2.15
CA VAL A 144 -7.49 17.94 -1.18
C VAL A 144 -6.78 19.09 -0.49
N ALA A 145 -6.31 20.10 -1.25
CA ALA A 145 -5.65 21.28 -0.66
C ALA A 145 -6.58 22.04 0.29
N ALA A 146 -7.84 22.23 -0.08
CA ALA A 146 -8.84 22.86 0.79
C ALA A 146 -9.05 22.04 2.07
N THR A 147 -9.14 20.72 1.95
CA THR A 147 -9.32 19.82 3.10
C THR A 147 -8.13 19.91 4.06
N VAL A 148 -6.90 19.85 3.55
CA VAL A 148 -5.67 19.99 4.37
C VAL A 148 -5.58 21.38 4.98
N TRP A 149 -5.99 22.43 4.26
CA TRP A 149 -6.02 23.80 4.76
C TRP A 149 -6.93 24.01 5.97
N PHE A 150 -8.12 23.36 6.00
CA PHE A 150 -9.08 23.48 7.09
C PHE A 150 -8.81 22.51 8.25
N GLY A 151 -7.90 21.56 8.07
CA GLY A 151 -7.47 20.59 9.10
C GLY A 151 -8.14 19.23 8.99
N LEU A 152 -7.39 18.21 9.40
CA LEU A 152 -7.71 16.78 9.19
C LEU A 152 -8.69 16.16 10.19
N THR A 153 -8.98 16.82 11.31
CA THR A 153 -9.60 16.19 12.48
C THR A 153 -10.95 15.54 12.24
N SER A 154 -11.70 15.99 11.23
CA SER A 154 -13.05 15.45 10.94
C SER A 154 -13.07 14.31 9.91
N LEU A 155 -11.98 14.05 9.22
CA LEU A 155 -11.93 13.13 8.07
C LEU A 155 -11.28 11.78 8.38
N VAL A 156 -10.51 11.66 9.45
CA VAL A 156 -9.78 10.44 9.81
C VAL A 156 -10.73 9.25 9.97
N ASP A 157 -11.90 9.45 10.55
CA ASP A 157 -12.90 8.40 10.74
C ASP A 157 -13.54 7.93 9.41
N VAL A 158 -13.69 8.84 8.45
CA VAL A 158 -14.26 8.53 7.13
C VAL A 158 -13.25 7.75 6.28
N ILE A 159 -11.98 8.19 6.30
CA ILE A 159 -10.88 7.57 5.56
C ILE A 159 -10.72 6.09 5.94
N GLY A 160 -10.76 5.78 7.24
CA GLY A 160 -10.58 4.42 7.74
C GLY A 160 -11.71 3.43 7.35
N LYS A 161 -12.88 3.92 6.97
CA LYS A 161 -14.05 3.08 6.62
C LYS A 161 -14.15 2.77 5.13
N ILE A 162 -13.58 3.59 4.27
CA ILE A 162 -13.69 3.44 2.81
C ILE A 162 -12.75 2.36 2.27
N GLY A 163 -11.54 2.24 2.79
CA GLY A 163 -10.56 1.25 2.35
C GLY A 163 -11.12 -0.19 2.32
N PRO A 164 -11.68 -0.73 3.41
CA PRO A 164 -12.27 -2.06 3.42
C PRO A 164 -13.38 -2.26 2.38
N VAL A 165 -14.19 -1.24 2.10
CA VAL A 165 -15.24 -1.32 1.08
C VAL A 165 -14.63 -1.46 -0.32
N ILE A 166 -13.60 -0.68 -0.62
CA ILE A 166 -12.88 -0.76 -1.91
C ILE A 166 -12.33 -2.17 -2.13
N VAL A 167 -11.71 -2.78 -1.09
CA VAL A 167 -11.17 -4.15 -1.17
C VAL A 167 -12.25 -5.16 -1.53
N VAL A 168 -13.36 -5.13 -0.78
CA VAL A 168 -14.47 -6.07 -0.98
C VAL A 168 -15.03 -5.93 -2.39
N VAL A 169 -15.22 -4.71 -2.85
CA VAL A 169 -15.73 -4.45 -4.20
C VAL A 169 -14.72 -4.87 -5.27
N ALA A 170 -13.43 -4.59 -5.09
CA ALA A 170 -12.40 -5.00 -6.04
C ALA A 170 -12.31 -6.53 -6.14
N ILE A 171 -12.35 -7.25 -5.01
CA ILE A 171 -12.39 -8.72 -5.00
C ILE A 171 -13.67 -9.22 -5.69
N ALA A 172 -14.83 -8.62 -5.40
CA ALA A 172 -16.09 -9.02 -6.02
C ALA A 172 -16.07 -8.82 -7.55
N LEU A 173 -15.51 -7.69 -8.04
CA LEU A 173 -15.32 -7.45 -9.46
C LEU A 173 -14.32 -8.43 -10.08
N GLY A 174 -13.23 -8.76 -9.39
CA GLY A 174 -12.26 -9.76 -9.84
C GLY A 174 -12.91 -11.14 -9.98
N ILE A 175 -13.66 -11.60 -8.97
CA ILE A 175 -14.41 -12.87 -9.01
C ILE A 175 -15.45 -12.84 -10.13
N TYR A 176 -16.20 -11.74 -10.26
CA TYR A 176 -17.17 -11.57 -11.35
C TYR A 176 -16.51 -11.71 -12.71
N GLY A 177 -15.35 -11.05 -12.92
CA GLY A 177 -14.60 -11.15 -14.18
C GLY A 177 -14.21 -12.59 -14.53
N ILE A 178 -13.78 -13.38 -13.54
CA ILE A 178 -13.46 -14.81 -13.74
C ILE A 178 -14.71 -15.62 -14.08
N VAL A 179 -15.78 -15.46 -13.31
CA VAL A 179 -17.03 -16.25 -13.46
C VAL A 179 -17.74 -15.93 -14.78
N ARG A 180 -17.71 -14.68 -15.19
CA ARG A 180 -18.36 -14.22 -16.44
C ARG A 180 -17.66 -14.73 -17.69
N ASN A 181 -16.34 -14.90 -17.62
CA ASN A 181 -15.51 -15.33 -18.73
C ASN A 181 -14.61 -16.51 -18.32
N PRO A 182 -15.14 -17.73 -18.19
CA PRO A 182 -14.38 -18.90 -17.69
C PRO A 182 -13.17 -19.25 -18.57
N ASP A 183 -13.30 -19.10 -19.90
CA ASP A 183 -12.22 -19.36 -20.85
C ASP A 183 -11.29 -18.14 -21.02
N GLY A 184 -11.63 -17.03 -20.42
CA GLY A 184 -10.94 -15.74 -20.58
C GLY A 184 -9.52 -15.75 -20.05
N ILE A 185 -9.20 -16.58 -19.05
CA ILE A 185 -7.81 -16.72 -18.55
C ILE A 185 -6.90 -17.28 -19.63
N ALA A 186 -7.34 -18.31 -20.35
CA ALA A 186 -6.57 -18.89 -21.45
C ALA A 186 -6.47 -17.91 -22.63
N ALA A 187 -7.58 -17.26 -22.98
CA ALA A 187 -7.60 -16.21 -24.01
C ALA A 187 -6.72 -15.02 -23.66
N GLY A 188 -6.76 -14.56 -22.40
CA GLY A 188 -5.90 -13.49 -21.91
C GLY A 188 -4.40 -13.83 -21.97
N ASN A 189 -4.02 -15.05 -21.60
CA ASN A 189 -2.63 -15.50 -21.78
C ASN A 189 -2.20 -15.49 -23.25
N ALA A 190 -3.04 -15.98 -24.16
CA ALA A 190 -2.73 -15.97 -25.59
C ALA A 190 -2.66 -14.52 -26.15
N LEU A 191 -3.49 -13.62 -25.65
CA LEU A 191 -3.46 -12.22 -26.06
C LEU A 191 -2.17 -11.50 -25.63
N LEU A 192 -1.64 -11.80 -24.43
CA LEU A 192 -0.38 -11.22 -23.94
C LEU A 192 0.84 -11.51 -24.83
N GLU A 193 0.79 -12.54 -25.68
CA GLU A 193 1.82 -12.82 -26.68
C GLU A 193 1.71 -11.91 -27.91
N GLN A 194 0.58 -11.22 -28.10
CA GLN A 194 0.26 -10.44 -29.28
C GLN A 194 0.20 -8.93 -29.04
N VAL A 195 -0.01 -8.52 -27.79
CA VAL A 195 -0.14 -7.10 -27.39
C VAL A 195 0.96 -6.71 -26.41
N ASP A 196 1.38 -5.46 -26.51
CA ASP A 196 2.35 -4.88 -25.56
C ASP A 196 1.59 -4.27 -24.37
N VAL A 197 1.57 -5.00 -23.26
CA VAL A 197 0.98 -4.52 -22.01
C VAL A 197 2.07 -3.96 -21.11
N MET A 198 1.85 -2.77 -20.56
CA MET A 198 2.81 -2.13 -19.67
C MET A 198 3.11 -3.02 -18.45
N GLN A 199 4.38 -3.34 -18.27
CA GLN A 199 4.88 -4.18 -17.20
C GLN A 199 5.71 -3.39 -16.19
N ALA A 200 5.59 -3.76 -14.91
CA ALA A 200 6.36 -3.13 -13.84
C ALA A 200 7.83 -3.56 -13.83
N SER A 201 8.17 -4.68 -14.47
CA SER A 201 9.55 -5.19 -14.53
C SER A 201 9.73 -6.16 -15.70
N SER A 202 10.96 -6.59 -15.96
CA SER A 202 11.31 -7.51 -17.05
C SER A 202 10.70 -8.91 -16.90
N ASN A 203 10.29 -9.31 -15.70
CA ASN A 203 9.64 -10.60 -15.44
C ASN A 203 8.90 -10.57 -14.08
N TRP A 204 8.04 -11.57 -13.87
CA TRP A 204 7.21 -11.68 -12.67
C TRP A 204 8.00 -11.74 -11.35
N PHE A 205 9.23 -12.27 -11.34
CA PHE A 205 10.04 -12.37 -10.13
C PHE A 205 10.49 -10.99 -9.64
N PHE A 206 11.08 -10.18 -10.52
CA PHE A 206 11.46 -8.81 -10.20
C PHE A 206 10.25 -7.91 -9.99
N SER A 207 9.12 -8.17 -10.68
CA SER A 207 7.86 -7.51 -10.42
C SER A 207 7.40 -7.73 -8.98
N GLY A 208 7.40 -8.98 -8.51
CA GLY A 208 7.03 -9.30 -7.12
C GLY A 208 7.95 -8.65 -6.09
N LEU A 209 9.26 -8.66 -6.33
CA LEU A 209 10.21 -7.99 -5.44
C LEU A 209 10.01 -6.46 -5.42
N SER A 210 9.82 -5.85 -6.58
CA SER A 210 9.56 -4.41 -6.70
C SER A 210 8.24 -4.03 -6.05
N TYR A 211 7.19 -4.85 -6.21
CA TYR A 211 5.91 -4.65 -5.56
C TYR A 211 6.04 -4.64 -4.03
N VAL A 212 6.72 -5.64 -3.47
CA VAL A 212 7.04 -5.67 -2.04
C VAL A 212 7.84 -4.46 -1.61
N GLY A 213 8.83 -4.05 -2.43
CA GLY A 213 9.69 -2.91 -2.15
C GLY A 213 8.90 -1.61 -1.98
N PHE A 214 7.98 -1.29 -2.90
CA PHE A 214 7.21 -0.07 -2.76
C PHE A 214 6.17 -0.15 -1.62
N CYS A 215 5.51 -1.30 -1.46
CA CYS A 215 4.57 -1.51 -0.37
C CYS A 215 5.24 -1.36 1.00
N MET A 216 6.45 -1.90 1.19
CA MET A 216 7.14 -1.82 2.46
C MET A 216 7.61 -0.41 2.83
N LEU A 217 7.92 0.45 1.84
CA LEU A 217 8.24 1.85 2.10
C LEU A 217 7.05 2.60 2.71
N TRP A 218 5.84 2.30 2.28
CA TRP A 218 4.62 2.82 2.92
C TRP A 218 4.41 2.22 4.30
N LEU A 219 4.54 0.90 4.43
CA LEU A 219 4.27 0.19 5.67
C LEU A 219 5.27 0.51 6.80
N ALA A 220 6.53 0.83 6.48
CA ALA A 220 7.61 0.91 7.44
C ALA A 220 7.30 1.83 8.63
N ALA A 221 7.09 3.12 8.39
CA ALA A 221 6.80 4.09 9.43
C ALA A 221 5.42 3.86 10.07
N PHE A 222 4.43 3.50 9.26
CA PHE A 222 3.06 3.24 9.71
C PHE A 222 2.98 2.05 10.68
N LEU A 223 3.53 0.89 10.30
CA LEU A 223 3.49 -0.30 11.16
C LEU A 223 4.42 -0.18 12.36
N ALA A 224 5.54 0.53 12.24
CA ALA A 224 6.38 0.83 13.38
C ALA A 224 5.64 1.70 14.42
N ALA A 225 4.89 2.72 13.97
CA ALA A 225 4.05 3.54 14.84
C ALA A 225 2.91 2.73 15.47
N LEU A 226 2.19 1.95 14.67
CA LEU A 226 1.10 1.10 15.15
C LEU A 226 1.63 0.01 16.10
N GLY A 227 2.82 -0.51 15.86
CA GLY A 227 3.53 -1.48 16.71
C GLY A 227 3.72 -0.99 18.14
N LYS A 228 3.93 0.32 18.35
CA LYS A 228 4.03 0.91 19.70
C LYS A 228 2.78 0.68 20.56
N THR A 229 1.62 0.59 19.95
CA THR A 229 0.33 0.41 20.65
C THR A 229 0.03 -1.05 20.96
N VAL A 230 0.80 -1.99 20.39
CA VAL A 230 0.56 -3.43 20.52
C VAL A 230 1.01 -3.95 21.89
N LYS A 231 0.07 -4.45 22.68
CA LYS A 231 0.36 -5.05 24.00
C LYS A 231 0.89 -6.47 23.88
N ASN A 232 0.28 -7.30 23.04
CA ASN A 232 0.59 -8.72 22.90
C ASN A 232 1.35 -9.03 21.60
N ARG A 233 2.55 -9.62 21.72
CA ARG A 233 3.37 -10.04 20.58
C ARG A 233 2.63 -10.99 19.63
N ARG A 234 1.82 -11.91 20.17
CA ARG A 234 1.06 -12.88 19.35
C ARG A 234 0.00 -12.19 18.48
N GLU A 235 -0.65 -11.16 19.02
CA GLU A 235 -1.64 -10.36 18.27
C GLU A 235 -0.98 -9.59 17.09
N ALA A 236 0.20 -8.99 17.33
CA ALA A 236 0.98 -8.34 16.27
C ALA A 236 1.39 -9.32 15.17
N THR A 237 1.91 -10.48 15.57
CA THR A 237 2.33 -11.51 14.62
C THR A 237 1.14 -12.05 13.82
N ALA A 238 0.03 -12.41 14.49
CA ALA A 238 -1.17 -12.90 13.82
C ALA A 238 -1.79 -11.82 12.91
N GLY A 239 -1.88 -10.57 13.37
CA GLY A 239 -2.40 -9.46 12.57
C GLY A 239 -1.55 -9.18 11.33
N GLY A 240 -0.22 -9.20 11.47
CA GLY A 240 0.72 -9.05 10.35
C GLY A 240 0.59 -10.16 9.32
N LEU A 241 0.51 -11.42 9.77
CA LEU A 241 0.33 -12.57 8.88
C LEU A 241 -1.02 -12.54 8.17
N VAL A 242 -2.11 -12.38 8.92
CA VAL A 242 -3.47 -12.34 8.34
C VAL A 242 -3.61 -11.19 7.35
N GLY A 243 -3.09 -10.00 7.68
CA GLY A 243 -3.11 -8.84 6.78
C GLY A 243 -2.33 -9.07 5.50
N GLY A 244 -1.11 -9.60 5.61
CA GLY A 244 -0.26 -9.92 4.45
C GLY A 244 -0.87 -11.00 3.55
N ILE A 245 -1.41 -12.07 4.14
CA ILE A 245 -2.08 -13.14 3.38
C ILE A 245 -3.33 -12.62 2.67
N ALA A 246 -4.20 -11.91 3.39
CA ALA A 246 -5.46 -11.42 2.82
C ALA A 246 -5.22 -10.39 1.70
N PHE A 247 -4.24 -9.49 1.87
CA PHE A 247 -3.84 -8.55 0.83
C PHE A 247 -3.30 -9.26 -0.42
N SER A 248 -2.41 -10.24 -0.24
CA SER A 248 -1.82 -10.99 -1.37
C SER A 248 -2.87 -11.80 -2.14
N LEU A 249 -3.83 -12.41 -1.42
CA LEU A 249 -4.95 -13.10 -2.05
C LEU A 249 -5.86 -12.14 -2.82
N ALA A 250 -6.13 -10.95 -2.27
CA ALA A 250 -6.90 -9.92 -2.97
C ALA A 250 -6.23 -9.51 -4.29
N CYS A 251 -4.91 -9.27 -4.27
CA CYS A 251 -4.14 -8.95 -5.48
C CYS A 251 -4.23 -10.09 -6.53
N ALA A 252 -4.08 -11.35 -6.10
CA ALA A 252 -4.15 -12.50 -7.01
C ALA A 252 -5.55 -12.66 -7.63
N ILE A 253 -6.62 -12.52 -6.83
CA ILE A 253 -8.00 -12.62 -7.33
C ILE A 253 -8.30 -11.50 -8.34
N VAL A 254 -7.94 -10.26 -8.01
CA VAL A 254 -8.10 -9.12 -8.93
C VAL A 254 -7.27 -9.34 -10.19
N GLY A 255 -6.01 -9.80 -10.06
CA GLY A 255 -5.14 -10.10 -11.19
C GLY A 255 -5.72 -11.16 -12.13
N LEU A 256 -6.29 -12.23 -11.59
CA LEU A 256 -6.99 -13.26 -12.39
C LEU A 256 -8.24 -12.70 -13.08
N GLY A 257 -9.00 -11.82 -12.39
CA GLY A 257 -10.16 -11.16 -12.98
C GLY A 257 -9.79 -10.25 -14.15
N LEU A 258 -8.69 -9.50 -14.02
CA LEU A 258 -8.16 -8.67 -15.11
C LEU A 258 -7.63 -9.53 -16.26
N LEU A 259 -6.89 -10.61 -15.96
CA LEU A 259 -6.39 -11.52 -16.98
C LEU A 259 -7.52 -12.19 -17.77
N ALA A 260 -8.61 -12.60 -17.09
CA ALA A 260 -9.77 -13.19 -17.73
C ALA A 260 -10.50 -12.23 -18.69
N ASN A 261 -10.28 -10.93 -18.54
CA ASN A 261 -10.88 -9.89 -19.38
C ASN A 261 -9.79 -9.01 -20.04
N MET A 262 -8.64 -9.60 -20.32
CA MET A 262 -7.48 -8.87 -20.85
C MET A 262 -7.79 -8.09 -22.13
N GLY A 263 -8.65 -8.63 -23.00
CA GLY A 263 -9.06 -7.98 -24.23
C GLY A 263 -9.74 -6.62 -24.04
N ASP A 264 -10.41 -6.41 -22.90
CA ASP A 264 -11.10 -5.16 -22.59
C ASP A 264 -10.23 -4.18 -21.79
N VAL A 265 -9.17 -4.68 -21.10
CA VAL A 265 -8.47 -3.89 -20.07
C VAL A 265 -7.00 -3.64 -20.38
N PHE A 266 -6.42 -4.24 -21.43
CA PHE A 266 -4.97 -4.21 -21.65
C PHE A 266 -4.40 -2.81 -21.87
N ASP A 267 -5.18 -1.89 -22.44
CA ASP A 267 -4.83 -0.48 -22.72
C ASP A 267 -5.62 0.52 -21.85
N ALA A 268 -6.46 0.03 -20.93
CA ALA A 268 -7.28 0.88 -20.08
C ALA A 268 -6.44 1.61 -19.01
N GLU A 269 -6.72 2.88 -18.79
CA GLU A 269 -6.14 3.64 -17.67
C GLU A 269 -6.76 3.21 -16.31
N ILE A 270 -8.03 2.79 -16.32
CA ILE A 270 -8.77 2.36 -15.12
C ILE A 270 -9.40 0.97 -15.32
N PRO A 271 -8.60 -0.11 -15.33
CA PRO A 271 -9.07 -1.47 -15.64
C PRO A 271 -10.30 -1.94 -14.85
N MET A 272 -10.36 -1.62 -13.55
CA MET A 272 -11.49 -2.00 -12.70
C MET A 272 -12.78 -1.27 -13.07
N LEU A 273 -12.69 -0.06 -13.61
CA LEU A 273 -13.85 0.69 -14.08
C LEU A 273 -14.40 0.10 -15.37
N VAL A 274 -13.53 -0.38 -16.26
CA VAL A 274 -13.92 -1.11 -17.46
C VAL A 274 -14.70 -2.39 -17.07
N LEU A 275 -14.17 -3.21 -16.15
CA LEU A 275 -14.87 -4.38 -15.64
C LEU A 275 -16.23 -4.04 -15.02
N ALA A 276 -16.31 -2.94 -14.27
CA ALA A 276 -17.55 -2.49 -13.65
C ALA A 276 -18.58 -2.02 -14.71
N SER A 277 -18.12 -1.32 -15.74
CA SER A 277 -18.98 -0.81 -16.84
C SER A 277 -19.58 -1.95 -17.67
N ASN A 278 -18.88 -3.10 -17.76
CA ASN A 278 -19.41 -4.29 -18.41
C ASN A 278 -20.60 -4.93 -17.65
N LEU A 279 -20.79 -4.61 -16.35
CA LEU A 279 -22.00 -4.98 -15.60
C LEU A 279 -23.21 -4.07 -15.91
N GLY A 280 -22.93 -2.88 -16.38
CA GLY A 280 -23.94 -1.88 -16.76
C GLY A 280 -23.53 -0.46 -16.36
N PRO A 281 -24.10 0.56 -17.03
CA PRO A 281 -23.70 1.95 -16.84
C PRO A 281 -23.84 2.44 -15.39
N TRP A 282 -24.86 2.01 -14.66
CA TRP A 282 -25.08 2.41 -13.28
C TRP A 282 -24.03 1.82 -12.33
N VAL A 283 -23.53 0.60 -12.62
CA VAL A 283 -22.44 -0.02 -11.84
C VAL A 283 -21.14 0.74 -12.08
N GLY A 284 -20.84 1.05 -13.35
CA GLY A 284 -19.71 1.92 -13.70
C GLY A 284 -19.76 3.27 -12.99
N ALA A 285 -20.93 3.92 -12.94
CA ALA A 285 -21.12 5.18 -12.21
C ALA A 285 -20.84 5.02 -10.70
N LEU A 286 -21.38 3.99 -10.07
CA LEU A 286 -21.16 3.73 -8.64
C LEU A 286 -19.68 3.49 -8.36
N ILE A 287 -19.01 2.67 -9.17
CA ILE A 287 -17.60 2.33 -9.01
C ILE A 287 -16.71 3.54 -9.29
N SER A 288 -17.02 4.39 -10.29
CA SER A 288 -16.26 5.61 -10.54
C SER A 288 -16.28 6.56 -9.34
N VAL A 289 -17.45 6.75 -8.71
CA VAL A 289 -17.55 7.55 -7.47
C VAL A 289 -16.79 6.92 -6.33
N MET A 290 -16.83 5.59 -6.18
CA MET A 290 -16.09 4.88 -5.15
C MET A 290 -14.57 5.02 -5.36
N ILE A 291 -14.07 4.87 -6.60
CA ILE A 291 -12.65 5.06 -6.92
C ILE A 291 -12.23 6.50 -6.61
N LEU A 292 -12.99 7.51 -7.07
CA LEU A 292 -12.70 8.92 -6.80
C LEU A 292 -12.69 9.23 -5.30
N THR A 293 -13.61 8.64 -4.54
CA THR A 293 -13.64 8.79 -3.08
C THR A 293 -12.42 8.14 -2.44
N GLY A 294 -12.02 6.95 -2.90
CA GLY A 294 -10.81 6.28 -2.45
C GLY A 294 -9.54 7.10 -2.76
N ILE A 295 -9.44 7.63 -3.98
CA ILE A 295 -8.35 8.52 -4.39
C ILE A 295 -8.31 9.77 -3.49
N PHE A 296 -9.44 10.44 -3.30
CA PHE A 296 -9.55 11.64 -2.48
C PHE A 296 -9.12 11.39 -1.03
N THR A 297 -9.65 10.33 -0.40
CA THR A 297 -9.33 9.99 0.99
C THR A 297 -7.86 9.57 1.19
N THR A 298 -7.22 9.00 0.16
CA THR A 298 -5.79 8.68 0.19
C THR A 298 -4.92 9.90 -0.08
N ALA A 299 -5.31 10.77 -0.99
CA ALA A 299 -4.55 11.95 -1.37
C ALA A 299 -4.39 12.97 -0.21
N ILE A 300 -5.40 13.07 0.66
CA ILE A 300 -5.38 13.99 1.81
C ILE A 300 -4.22 13.70 2.76
N PRO A 301 -4.09 12.49 3.35
CA PRO A 301 -2.98 12.19 4.26
C PRO A 301 -1.62 12.23 3.55
N LEU A 302 -1.53 11.96 2.25
CA LEU A 302 -0.29 12.07 1.50
C LEU A 302 0.19 13.53 1.48
N LEU A 303 -0.66 14.47 1.04
CA LEU A 303 -0.30 15.90 1.01
C LEU A 303 -0.03 16.44 2.42
N TRP A 304 -0.86 16.08 3.39
CA TRP A 304 -0.68 16.50 4.78
C TRP A 304 0.64 16.00 5.36
N THR A 305 1.01 14.74 5.15
CA THR A 305 2.27 14.16 5.67
C THR A 305 3.49 14.95 5.19
N VAL A 306 3.49 15.35 3.91
CA VAL A 306 4.58 16.13 3.35
C VAL A 306 4.62 17.53 3.97
N THR A 307 3.48 18.20 4.09
CA THR A 307 3.44 19.56 4.69
C THR A 307 3.79 19.55 6.18
N ALA A 308 3.27 18.60 6.95
CA ALA A 308 3.52 18.44 8.38
C ALA A 308 4.99 18.06 8.70
N ARG A 309 5.75 17.58 7.71
CA ARG A 309 7.18 17.32 7.88
C ARG A 309 8.00 18.61 8.06
N PHE A 310 7.57 19.70 7.42
CA PHE A 310 8.32 20.95 7.35
C PHE A 310 7.77 22.04 8.27
N PHE A 311 6.46 22.09 8.47
CA PHE A 311 5.80 23.14 9.25
C PHE A 311 4.66 22.59 10.09
N ASP A 312 4.44 23.17 11.27
CA ASP A 312 3.29 22.88 12.11
C ASP A 312 1.97 23.25 11.40
N GLU A 313 0.96 22.40 11.50
CA GLU A 313 -0.30 22.45 10.76
C GLU A 313 -1.03 23.80 10.84
N LYS A 314 -0.94 24.49 12.00
CA LYS A 314 -1.65 25.76 12.23
C LYS A 314 -0.91 27.01 11.68
N THR A 315 0.28 26.84 11.11
CA THR A 315 1.09 27.96 10.65
C THR A 315 0.68 28.43 9.25
N LYS A 316 0.92 29.73 8.94
CA LYS A 316 0.72 30.26 7.59
C LYS A 316 1.65 29.58 6.58
N GLN A 317 2.87 29.24 7.00
CA GLN A 317 3.85 28.56 6.15
C GLN A 317 3.34 27.18 5.71
N SER A 318 2.74 26.39 6.61
CA SER A 318 2.12 25.10 6.27
C SER A 318 1.03 25.27 5.21
N LYS A 319 0.18 26.29 5.35
CA LYS A 319 -0.89 26.59 4.40
C LYS A 319 -0.37 26.95 3.01
N TYR A 320 0.63 27.84 2.93
CA TYR A 320 1.25 28.21 1.65
C TYR A 320 1.98 27.01 1.01
N LEU A 321 2.69 26.20 1.81
CA LEU A 321 3.33 24.98 1.31
C LEU A 321 2.30 23.98 0.77
N THR A 322 1.15 23.81 1.43
CA THR A 322 0.04 22.95 0.95
C THR A 322 -0.41 23.36 -0.45
N ILE A 323 -0.65 24.66 -0.69
CA ILE A 323 -1.05 25.17 -2.01
C ILE A 323 0.06 24.95 -3.03
N ALA A 324 1.30 25.27 -2.68
CA ALA A 324 2.45 25.13 -3.58
C ALA A 324 2.66 23.67 -4.00
N LEU A 325 2.58 22.74 -3.04
CA LEU A 325 2.71 21.30 -3.32
C LEU A 325 1.51 20.76 -4.10
N ALA A 326 0.29 21.23 -3.82
CA ALA A 326 -0.89 20.84 -4.60
C ALA A 326 -0.77 21.32 -6.05
N ALA A 327 -0.35 22.56 -6.29
CA ALA A 327 -0.12 23.10 -7.62
C ALA A 327 1.01 22.35 -8.35
N LEU A 328 2.15 22.14 -7.69
CA LEU A 328 3.27 21.37 -8.25
C LEU A 328 2.85 19.92 -8.56
N GLY A 329 2.12 19.29 -7.63
CA GLY A 329 1.60 17.93 -7.81
C GLY A 329 0.62 17.84 -8.99
N THR A 330 -0.20 18.88 -9.22
CA THR A 330 -1.10 18.95 -10.38
C THR A 330 -0.31 19.02 -11.68
N VAL A 331 0.70 19.86 -11.75
CA VAL A 331 1.56 19.96 -12.94
C VAL A 331 2.22 18.61 -13.22
N ILE A 332 2.88 18.00 -12.23
CA ILE A 332 3.59 16.72 -12.41
C ILE A 332 2.60 15.60 -12.75
N GLY A 333 1.50 15.47 -12.00
CA GLY A 333 0.54 14.37 -12.13
C GLY A 333 -0.22 14.36 -13.46
N LEU A 334 -0.37 15.51 -14.13
CA LEU A 334 -1.10 15.63 -15.38
C LEU A 334 -0.22 15.66 -16.64
N VAL A 335 1.10 15.60 -16.48
CA VAL A 335 2.04 15.54 -17.64
C VAL A 335 1.91 14.19 -18.34
N LEU A 336 1.99 13.09 -17.60
CA LEU A 336 1.94 11.73 -18.13
C LEU A 336 0.53 11.12 -18.02
N PRO A 337 0.21 10.08 -18.80
CA PRO A 337 -0.92 9.19 -18.53
C PRO A 337 -0.82 8.56 -17.14
N PHE A 338 -1.96 8.20 -16.55
CA PHE A 338 -1.99 7.62 -15.20
C PHE A 338 -1.22 6.30 -15.11
N SER A 339 -1.37 5.43 -16.13
CA SER A 339 -0.64 4.17 -16.23
C SER A 339 0.88 4.37 -16.18
N GLN A 340 1.41 5.37 -16.88
CA GLN A 340 2.82 5.71 -16.88
C GLN A 340 3.27 6.32 -15.54
N MET A 341 2.41 7.12 -14.88
CA MET A 341 2.68 7.65 -13.55
C MET A 341 2.78 6.53 -12.52
N VAL A 342 1.86 5.56 -12.54
CA VAL A 342 1.92 4.37 -11.68
C VAL A 342 3.21 3.59 -11.94
N ASN A 343 3.52 3.31 -13.21
CA ASN A 343 4.72 2.58 -13.59
C ASN A 343 5.98 3.31 -13.09
N THR A 344 6.15 4.57 -13.45
CA THR A 344 7.37 5.32 -13.12
C THR A 344 7.55 5.48 -11.61
N VAL A 345 6.53 5.96 -10.91
CA VAL A 345 6.64 6.27 -9.47
C VAL A 345 6.77 5.00 -8.65
N TYR A 346 5.91 4.01 -8.86
CA TYR A 346 5.90 2.82 -8.01
C TYR A 346 7.06 1.87 -8.29
N VAL A 347 7.49 1.74 -9.55
CA VAL A 347 8.63 0.88 -9.92
C VAL A 347 9.94 1.43 -9.37
N ILE A 348 10.20 2.73 -9.52
CA ILE A 348 11.41 3.34 -8.94
C ILE A 348 11.43 3.14 -7.42
N ASN A 349 10.30 3.40 -6.76
CA ASN A 349 10.18 3.20 -5.32
C ASN A 349 10.33 1.72 -4.94
N GLY A 350 9.81 0.82 -5.76
CA GLY A 350 9.96 -0.62 -5.59
C GLY A 350 11.43 -1.04 -5.53
N TYR A 351 12.22 -0.62 -6.50
CA TYR A 351 13.65 -0.95 -6.54
C TYR A 351 14.42 -0.33 -5.35
N VAL A 352 14.10 0.90 -4.95
CA VAL A 352 14.68 1.49 -3.73
C VAL A 352 14.25 0.71 -2.48
N GLY A 353 13.00 0.27 -2.44
CA GLY A 353 12.48 -0.55 -1.34
C GLY A 353 13.13 -1.94 -1.25
N ILE A 354 13.58 -2.55 -2.36
CA ILE A 354 14.34 -3.81 -2.33
C ILE A 354 15.63 -3.64 -1.51
N VAL A 355 16.29 -2.49 -1.58
CA VAL A 355 17.48 -2.23 -0.75
C VAL A 355 17.12 -2.26 0.74
N LEU A 356 16.01 -1.63 1.13
CA LEU A 356 15.51 -1.69 2.51
C LEU A 356 15.16 -3.12 2.92
N LEU A 357 14.53 -3.90 2.05
CA LEU A 357 14.18 -5.30 2.28
C LEU A 357 15.41 -6.15 2.56
N VAL A 358 16.46 -6.03 1.75
CA VAL A 358 17.73 -6.75 1.93
C VAL A 358 18.36 -6.39 3.29
N LEU A 359 18.44 -5.11 3.62
CA LEU A 359 19.01 -4.65 4.91
C LEU A 359 18.19 -5.16 6.09
N MET A 360 16.87 -5.18 5.96
CA MET A 360 15.96 -5.73 6.97
C MET A 360 16.19 -7.22 7.17
N ILE A 361 16.27 -8.02 6.11
CA ILE A 361 16.54 -9.47 6.17
C ILE A 361 17.90 -9.73 6.82
N VAL A 362 18.94 -9.03 6.38
CA VAL A 362 20.29 -9.16 6.96
C VAL A 362 20.30 -8.89 8.46
N ARG A 363 19.59 -7.83 8.88
CA ARG A 363 19.52 -7.48 10.31
C ARG A 363 18.74 -8.52 11.11
N THR A 364 17.62 -9.02 10.60
CA THR A 364 16.82 -10.06 11.24
C THR A 364 17.64 -11.36 11.41
N VAL A 365 18.34 -11.80 10.36
CA VAL A 365 19.19 -12.99 10.39
C VAL A 365 20.31 -12.83 11.41
N ARG A 366 21.00 -11.69 11.43
CA ARG A 366 22.05 -11.40 12.43
C ARG A 366 21.52 -11.44 13.86
N HIS A 367 20.34 -10.89 14.09
CA HIS A 367 19.71 -10.90 15.42
C HIS A 367 19.37 -12.32 15.89
N LEU A 368 18.83 -13.15 14.99
CA LEU A 368 18.55 -14.56 15.28
C LEU A 368 19.83 -15.36 15.55
N ALA A 369 20.88 -15.19 14.76
CA ALA A 369 22.16 -15.87 14.94
C ALA A 369 22.82 -15.51 16.28
N THR A 370 22.75 -14.25 16.71
CA THR A 370 23.30 -13.81 18.01
C THR A 370 22.51 -14.40 19.18
N ARG A 371 21.20 -14.55 19.07
CA ARG A 371 20.36 -15.20 20.08
C ARG A 371 20.68 -16.70 20.22
N SER A 372 20.85 -17.39 19.10
CA SER A 372 21.19 -18.82 19.08
C SER A 372 22.52 -19.08 19.77
N ARG A 373 23.54 -18.24 19.56
CA ARG A 373 24.86 -18.37 20.22
C ARG A 373 24.82 -18.16 21.74
N ARG A 374 23.89 -17.30 22.22
CA ARG A 374 23.73 -17.07 23.69
C ARG A 374 22.88 -18.14 24.38
N ALA A 375 22.16 -18.97 23.61
CA ALA A 375 21.32 -20.03 24.14
C ALA A 375 22.02 -21.38 24.24
N VAL A 376 23.28 -21.52 23.77
CA VAL A 376 24.11 -22.72 23.94
C VAL A 376 24.87 -22.50 25.25
N PRO A 377 24.60 -23.26 26.34
CA PRO A 377 25.43 -23.24 27.55
C PRO A 377 26.84 -23.73 27.16
N GLU A 378 27.85 -23.03 27.61
CA GLU A 378 29.22 -23.58 27.59
C GLU A 378 29.22 -24.90 28.36
N ALA A 379 29.47 -26.00 27.64
CA ALA A 379 29.54 -27.34 28.16
C ALA A 379 30.91 -27.58 28.85
#